data_942a883ca35ed777d5c41728321856be
#
_entry.id   942a883ca35ed777d5c41728321856be
#
_cell.length_a   1.000
_cell.length_b   1.000
_cell.length_c   1.000
_cell.angle_alpha   90.00
_cell.angle_beta   90.00
_cell.angle_gamma   90.00
#
_symmetry.space_group_name_H-M   'P 1'
#
loop_
_entity.id
_entity.type
_entity.pdbx_description
1 polymer ?
#
loop_
_entity_poly.entity_id
_entity_poly.type
_entity_poly.pdbx_seq_one_letter_code
_entity_poly.pdbx_strand_id
1 'polypeptide(L)'
;MKRQILLFAAALSLSASCLCTGEVSADYETSLSRAASSRQLAEQETMGLLWMRTSAEYRALCYQAYNTALSSLDRAMKETSSRHKPFAIILDCDETVLDNTRAMGTYASRGKGYWDGWWWHDRVHEGKSAAMPGALDFLKQVSARGVEIFYVSNRYKPDNLDVTIDNLKTLGFPSADRNHVLLFTKNSDKMPRFAKIEKSHQVLLYLGDNAGDFPLGIKGKSLAERQHIIDTSAKDFGTRFIVLPNPAYGSWVSAMDTHYMKLPVEKRNEVNRKYLTK
;
A
#
# COMPACT_ATOMS: atom_id res chain seq x y z
N MET A 1 70.42 46.50 -32.98
CA MET A 1 70.00 45.36 -32.08
C MET A 1 68.67 44.81 -32.59
N LYS A 2 68.73 43.78 -33.44
CA LYS A 2 67.52 43.15 -34.01
C LYS A 2 67.43 41.72 -33.40
N ARG A 3 66.35 41.44 -32.64
CA ARG A 3 66.03 40.11 -32.12
C ARG A 3 65.20 39.38 -33.20
N GLN A 4 65.75 38.30 -33.68
CA GLN A 4 65.07 37.32 -34.51
C GLN A 4 64.15 36.48 -33.65
N ILE A 5 62.92 36.33 -34.06
CA ILE A 5 61.92 35.43 -33.48
C ILE A 5 61.94 34.17 -34.35
N LEU A 6 62.38 33.05 -33.79
CA LEU A 6 62.25 31.71 -34.40
C LEU A 6 60.81 31.23 -34.23
N LEU A 7 60.16 30.99 -35.35
CA LEU A 7 58.89 30.23 -35.37
C LEU A 7 59.21 28.72 -35.38
N PHE A 8 58.78 28.03 -34.31
CA PHE A 8 58.72 26.58 -34.30
C PHE A 8 57.34 26.17 -34.82
N ALA A 9 57.34 25.53 -36.00
CA ALA A 9 56.17 24.83 -36.50
C ALA A 9 56.10 23.45 -35.82
N ALA A 10 55.16 23.29 -34.89
CA ALA A 10 54.83 21.99 -34.34
C ALA A 10 53.86 21.29 -35.27
N ALA A 11 54.31 20.22 -35.93
CA ALA A 11 53.45 19.31 -36.67
C ALA A 11 52.57 18.53 -35.65
N LEU A 12 51.28 18.84 -35.58
CA LEU A 12 50.32 17.98 -34.91
C LEU A 12 50.05 16.76 -35.78
N SER A 13 50.57 15.64 -35.37
CA SER A 13 50.12 14.35 -35.85
C SER A 13 48.71 14.06 -35.31
N LEU A 14 47.70 14.11 -36.19
CA LEU A 14 46.37 13.56 -35.86
C LEU A 14 46.53 12.04 -35.73
N SER A 15 46.63 11.59 -34.49
CA SER A 15 46.30 10.20 -34.16
C SER A 15 44.79 10.04 -34.32
N ALA A 16 44.39 9.26 -35.33
CA ALA A 16 43.02 8.79 -35.48
C ALA A 16 42.63 8.03 -34.24
N SER A 17 41.88 8.70 -33.35
CA SER A 17 41.21 8.01 -32.26
C SER A 17 40.18 7.07 -32.88
N CYS A 18 40.48 5.78 -32.82
CA CYS A 18 39.55 4.73 -33.14
C CYS A 18 38.36 4.93 -32.18
N LEU A 19 37.30 5.57 -32.64
CA LEU A 19 36.00 5.55 -32.00
C LEU A 19 35.55 4.09 -32.05
N CYS A 20 35.84 3.35 -30.98
CA CYS A 20 35.12 2.13 -30.70
C CYS A 20 33.67 2.53 -30.46
N THR A 21 32.88 2.61 -31.52
CA THR A 21 31.42 2.49 -31.43
C THR A 21 31.14 1.04 -31.06
N GLY A 22 31.33 0.74 -29.76
CA GLY A 22 30.85 -0.52 -29.23
C GLY A 22 29.38 -0.59 -29.53
N GLU A 23 28.94 -1.55 -30.31
CA GLU A 23 27.55 -1.89 -30.44
C GLU A 23 27.02 -2.12 -29.02
N VAL A 24 26.22 -1.20 -28.52
CA VAL A 24 25.49 -1.36 -27.26
C VAL A 24 24.63 -2.60 -27.48
N SER A 25 24.87 -3.67 -26.75
CA SER A 25 24.12 -4.91 -26.96
C SER A 25 22.62 -4.64 -26.78
N ALA A 26 21.79 -5.30 -27.58
CA ALA A 26 20.33 -5.20 -27.48
C ALA A 26 19.85 -5.44 -26.04
N ASP A 27 20.53 -6.29 -25.30
CA ASP A 27 20.27 -6.57 -23.88
C ASP A 27 20.54 -5.35 -22.99
N TYR A 28 21.57 -4.57 -23.28
CA TYR A 28 21.88 -3.35 -22.53
C TYR A 28 20.86 -2.26 -22.81
N GLU A 29 20.48 -2.03 -24.05
CA GLU A 29 19.43 -1.07 -24.42
C GLU A 29 18.08 -1.45 -23.80
N THR A 30 17.73 -2.74 -23.83
CA THR A 30 16.53 -3.26 -23.19
C THR A 30 16.56 -3.03 -21.67
N SER A 31 17.71 -3.22 -21.03
CA SER A 31 17.88 -2.99 -19.59
C SER A 31 17.73 -1.51 -19.21
N LEU A 32 18.28 -0.60 -20.01
CA LEU A 32 18.14 0.85 -19.82
C LEU A 32 16.69 1.31 -20.01
N SER A 33 16.01 0.83 -21.04
CA SER A 33 14.61 1.13 -21.30
C SER A 33 13.73 0.66 -20.13
N ARG A 34 13.97 -0.55 -19.62
CA ARG A 34 13.25 -1.09 -18.46
C ARG A 34 13.52 -0.27 -17.20
N ALA A 35 14.74 0.15 -16.94
CA ALA A 35 15.10 0.99 -15.80
C ALA A 35 14.41 2.36 -15.88
N ALA A 36 14.38 2.98 -17.05
CA ALA A 36 13.68 4.25 -17.29
C ALA A 36 12.17 4.11 -17.06
N SER A 37 11.56 3.03 -17.56
CA SER A 37 10.12 2.74 -17.39
C SER A 37 9.78 2.45 -15.93
N SER A 38 10.63 1.75 -15.19
CA SER A 38 10.46 1.52 -13.75
C SER A 38 10.50 2.81 -12.96
N ARG A 39 11.45 3.70 -13.26
CA ARG A 39 11.54 5.03 -12.65
C ARG A 39 10.29 5.87 -12.94
N GLN A 40 9.83 5.89 -14.20
CA GLN A 40 8.61 6.58 -14.59
C GLN A 40 7.37 6.08 -13.84
N LEU A 41 7.28 4.78 -13.63
CA LEU A 41 6.19 4.18 -12.87
C LEU A 41 6.28 4.58 -11.38
N ALA A 42 7.50 4.61 -10.79
CA ALA A 42 7.74 5.08 -9.43
C ALA A 42 7.36 6.55 -9.24
N GLU A 43 7.66 7.39 -10.21
CA GLU A 43 7.32 8.82 -10.19
C GLU A 43 5.82 9.07 -10.16
N GLN A 44 4.99 8.18 -10.74
CA GLN A 44 3.53 8.29 -10.69
C GLN A 44 2.96 8.14 -9.27
N GLU A 45 3.65 7.46 -8.36
CA GLU A 45 3.22 7.32 -6.97
C GLU A 45 3.64 8.52 -6.10
N THR A 46 4.60 9.32 -6.57
CA THR A 46 5.29 10.32 -5.74
C THR A 46 4.33 11.33 -5.14
N MET A 47 3.38 11.86 -5.92
CA MET A 47 2.43 12.87 -5.41
C MET A 47 1.48 12.29 -4.36
N GLY A 48 1.00 11.06 -4.55
CA GLY A 48 0.21 10.37 -3.54
C GLY A 48 0.99 10.15 -2.24
N LEU A 49 2.23 9.71 -2.34
CA LEU A 49 3.11 9.52 -1.18
C LEU A 49 3.46 10.84 -0.48
N LEU A 50 3.75 11.90 -1.23
CA LEU A 50 4.00 13.22 -0.65
C LEU A 50 2.77 13.72 0.12
N TRP A 51 1.58 13.57 -0.45
CA TRP A 51 0.33 13.94 0.21
C TRP A 51 0.14 13.17 1.52
N MET A 52 0.31 11.84 1.51
CA MET A 52 0.21 11.03 2.72
C MET A 52 1.23 11.44 3.80
N ARG A 53 2.44 11.82 3.40
CA ARG A 53 3.54 12.14 4.33
C ARG A 53 3.51 13.55 4.89
N THR A 54 2.96 14.50 4.16
CA THR A 54 3.17 15.92 4.44
C THR A 54 1.89 16.71 4.65
N SER A 55 0.74 16.23 4.13
CA SER A 55 -0.48 17.02 4.21
C SER A 55 -1.16 16.90 5.59
N ALA A 56 -1.68 18.02 6.05
CA ALA A 56 -2.54 18.07 7.23
C ALA A 56 -3.88 17.38 6.95
N GLU A 57 -4.35 17.43 5.72
CA GLU A 57 -5.61 16.83 5.25
C GLU A 57 -5.58 15.32 5.36
N TYR A 58 -4.46 14.66 5.02
CA TYR A 58 -4.31 13.22 5.25
C TYR A 58 -4.50 12.85 6.72
N ARG A 59 -3.83 13.58 7.61
CA ARG A 59 -3.96 13.35 9.06
C ARG A 59 -5.39 13.59 9.53
N ALA A 60 -6.03 14.67 9.03
CA ALA A 60 -7.42 14.99 9.36
C ALA A 60 -8.39 13.89 8.92
N LEU A 61 -8.19 13.33 7.71
CA LEU A 61 -8.98 12.20 7.22
C LEU A 61 -8.79 10.93 8.06
N CYS A 62 -7.56 10.64 8.49
CA CYS A 62 -7.31 9.52 9.40
C CYS A 62 -8.07 9.70 10.73
N TYR A 63 -7.96 10.88 11.35
CA TYR A 63 -8.74 11.17 12.58
C TYR A 63 -10.24 11.11 12.35
N GLN A 64 -10.75 11.66 11.23
CA GLN A 64 -12.17 11.59 10.86
C GLN A 64 -12.64 10.14 10.74
N ALA A 65 -11.85 9.27 10.08
CA ALA A 65 -12.17 7.86 9.94
C ALA A 65 -12.31 7.17 11.31
N TYR A 66 -11.33 7.36 12.21
CA TYR A 66 -11.38 6.73 13.54
C TYR A 66 -12.46 7.33 14.46
N ASN A 67 -12.71 8.64 14.40
CA ASN A 67 -13.80 9.27 15.15
C ASN A 67 -15.17 8.76 14.68
N THR A 68 -15.34 8.61 13.36
CA THR A 68 -16.53 8.00 12.75
C THR A 68 -16.67 6.54 13.19
N ALA A 69 -15.58 5.78 13.16
CA ALA A 69 -15.58 4.39 13.61
C ALA A 69 -16.01 4.26 15.07
N LEU A 70 -15.50 5.12 15.96
CA LEU A 70 -15.83 5.06 17.38
C LEU A 70 -17.31 5.39 17.61
N SER A 71 -17.82 6.43 16.97
CA SER A 71 -19.25 6.81 17.06
C SER A 71 -20.17 5.72 16.52
N SER A 72 -19.76 5.08 15.42
CA SER A 72 -20.50 3.97 14.79
C SER A 72 -20.45 2.71 15.65
N LEU A 73 -19.32 2.43 16.29
CA LEU A 73 -19.18 1.33 17.25
C LEU A 73 -20.13 1.49 18.43
N ASP A 74 -20.12 2.67 19.07
CA ASP A 74 -20.98 2.96 20.21
C ASP A 74 -22.46 2.83 19.86
N ARG A 75 -22.86 3.25 18.65
CA ARG A 75 -24.23 3.07 18.14
C ARG A 75 -24.54 1.60 17.91
N ALA A 76 -23.70 0.86 17.19
CA ALA A 76 -23.90 -0.55 16.88
C ALA A 76 -23.99 -1.42 18.16
N MET A 77 -23.18 -1.12 19.17
CA MET A 77 -23.25 -1.80 20.48
C MET A 77 -24.59 -1.57 21.20
N LYS A 78 -25.20 -0.37 21.07
CA LYS A 78 -26.51 -0.05 21.67
C LYS A 78 -27.67 -0.69 20.91
N GLU A 79 -27.58 -0.74 19.59
CA GLU A 79 -28.64 -1.27 18.71
C GLU A 79 -28.69 -2.80 18.71
N THR A 80 -27.57 -3.46 19.08
CA THR A 80 -27.53 -4.92 19.13
C THR A 80 -28.19 -5.44 20.40
N SER A 81 -29.44 -5.87 20.29
CA SER A 81 -30.31 -6.23 21.41
C SER A 81 -30.00 -7.59 22.06
N SER A 82 -29.29 -8.50 21.38
CA SER A 82 -28.93 -9.81 21.93
C SER A 82 -27.45 -10.12 21.72
N ARG A 83 -26.73 -10.37 22.81
CA ARG A 83 -25.32 -10.75 22.82
C ARG A 83 -25.19 -12.28 22.88
N HIS A 84 -25.40 -12.94 21.73
CA HIS A 84 -25.11 -14.37 21.63
C HIS A 84 -23.63 -14.66 21.39
N LYS A 85 -22.88 -13.67 20.91
CA LYS A 85 -21.44 -13.74 20.63
C LYS A 85 -20.73 -12.49 21.16
N PRO A 86 -19.45 -12.58 21.54
CA PRO A 86 -18.65 -11.41 21.86
C PRO A 86 -18.58 -10.44 20.66
N PHE A 87 -18.50 -9.15 20.92
CA PHE A 87 -18.34 -8.12 19.90
C PHE A 87 -16.92 -8.08 19.40
N ALA A 88 -16.75 -7.85 18.11
CA ALA A 88 -15.46 -7.67 17.48
C ALA A 88 -15.49 -6.55 16.41
N ILE A 89 -14.31 -6.03 16.13
CA ILE A 89 -14.03 -5.29 14.90
C ILE A 89 -12.94 -6.01 14.11
N ILE A 90 -12.98 -5.85 12.79
CA ILE A 90 -11.97 -6.34 11.88
C ILE A 90 -11.32 -5.16 11.19
N LEU A 91 -9.98 -5.17 11.09
CA LEU A 91 -9.25 -4.12 10.40
C LEU A 91 -8.04 -4.68 9.65
N ASP A 92 -7.64 -3.99 8.59
CA ASP A 92 -6.38 -4.26 7.92
C ASP A 92 -5.19 -3.72 8.75
N CYS A 93 -3.97 -4.02 8.32
CA CYS A 93 -2.75 -3.52 8.94
C CYS A 93 -2.17 -2.33 8.19
N ASP A 94 -1.81 -2.53 6.92
CA ASP A 94 -1.01 -1.61 6.12
C ASP A 94 -1.88 -0.44 5.64
N GLU A 95 -1.41 0.78 5.84
CA GLU A 95 -2.13 2.04 5.58
C GLU A 95 -3.53 2.13 6.26
N THR A 96 -3.73 1.20 7.21
CA THR A 96 -4.91 1.19 8.08
C THR A 96 -4.54 1.43 9.54
N VAL A 97 -3.61 0.68 10.12
CA VAL A 97 -3.08 0.94 11.48
C VAL A 97 -1.56 1.17 11.46
N LEU A 98 -0.88 0.66 10.44
CA LEU A 98 0.56 0.80 10.22
C LEU A 98 0.83 1.75 9.05
N ASP A 99 1.59 2.79 9.31
CA ASP A 99 2.07 3.76 8.31
C ASP A 99 3.36 3.27 7.67
N ASN A 100 3.28 2.95 6.38
CA ASN A 100 4.40 2.47 5.59
C ASN A 100 4.98 3.55 4.65
N THR A 101 4.45 4.74 4.66
CA THR A 101 4.78 5.80 3.70
C THR A 101 6.26 6.15 3.64
N ARG A 102 6.97 6.09 4.79
CA ARG A 102 8.41 6.39 4.84
C ARG A 102 9.22 5.45 3.95
N ALA A 103 8.93 4.15 4.02
CA ALA A 103 9.69 3.22 3.21
C ALA A 103 9.21 3.23 1.76
N MET A 104 7.91 3.38 1.49
CA MET A 104 7.42 3.58 0.12
C MET A 104 8.12 4.75 -0.55
N GLY A 105 8.23 5.91 0.12
CA GLY A 105 8.97 7.06 -0.38
C GLY A 105 10.45 6.78 -0.62
N THR A 106 11.11 5.99 0.24
CA THR A 106 12.50 5.58 0.05
C THR A 106 12.66 4.72 -1.20
N TYR A 107 11.74 3.79 -1.46
CA TYR A 107 11.78 2.96 -2.66
C TYR A 107 11.44 3.76 -3.93
N ALA A 108 10.42 4.62 -3.88
CA ALA A 108 10.06 5.49 -5.00
C ALA A 108 11.24 6.38 -5.42
N SER A 109 11.98 6.96 -4.46
CA SER A 109 13.18 7.78 -4.75
C SER A 109 14.30 7.00 -5.44
N ARG A 110 14.30 5.67 -5.34
CA ARG A 110 15.24 4.75 -6.03
C ARG A 110 14.70 4.22 -7.36
N GLY A 111 13.57 4.74 -7.85
CA GLY A 111 12.92 4.26 -9.07
C GLY A 111 12.24 2.89 -8.92
N LYS A 112 11.88 2.52 -7.69
CA LYS A 112 11.15 1.30 -7.36
C LYS A 112 9.80 1.67 -6.74
N GLY A 113 8.81 0.83 -6.89
CA GLY A 113 7.49 1.09 -6.34
C GLY A 113 6.82 -0.19 -5.83
N TYR A 114 5.54 -0.09 -5.45
CA TYR A 114 4.80 -1.21 -4.88
C TYR A 114 4.66 -2.41 -5.83
N TRP A 115 4.86 -2.22 -7.13
CA TRP A 115 4.88 -3.30 -8.14
C TRP A 115 6.12 -4.18 -8.07
N ASP A 116 7.16 -3.78 -7.35
CA ASP A 116 8.36 -4.56 -7.10
C ASP A 116 8.15 -5.33 -5.79
N GLY A 117 7.73 -6.58 -5.90
CA GLY A 117 7.37 -7.42 -4.74
C GLY A 117 8.49 -7.58 -3.70
N TRP A 118 9.75 -7.38 -4.09
CA TRP A 118 10.89 -7.48 -3.18
C TRP A 118 10.91 -6.37 -2.13
N TRP A 119 10.56 -5.12 -2.49
CA TRP A 119 10.54 -4.03 -1.53
C TRP A 119 9.51 -4.26 -0.41
N TRP A 120 8.38 -4.85 -0.77
CA TRP A 120 7.32 -5.16 0.18
C TRP A 120 7.77 -6.23 1.18
N HIS A 121 8.46 -7.26 0.69
CA HIS A 121 9.03 -8.32 1.50
C HIS A 121 10.07 -7.77 2.50
N ASP A 122 11.09 -7.08 2.00
CA ASP A 122 12.15 -6.51 2.84
C ASP A 122 11.61 -5.58 3.91
N ARG A 123 10.64 -4.79 3.53
CA ARG A 123 10.05 -3.81 4.40
C ARG A 123 9.24 -4.38 5.54
N VAL A 124 8.39 -5.37 5.29
CA VAL A 124 7.62 -6.04 6.35
C VAL A 124 8.55 -6.71 7.34
N HIS A 125 9.66 -7.29 6.86
CA HIS A 125 10.68 -7.89 7.70
C HIS A 125 11.43 -6.89 8.59
N GLU A 126 11.49 -5.62 8.23
CA GLU A 126 12.07 -4.61 9.13
C GLU A 126 11.25 -4.39 10.40
N GLY A 127 9.96 -4.65 10.38
CA GLY A 127 9.06 -4.49 11.55
C GLY A 127 9.02 -3.07 12.12
N LYS A 128 9.30 -2.04 11.29
CA LYS A 128 9.50 -0.65 11.71
C LYS A 128 8.44 0.32 11.18
N SER A 129 7.26 -0.16 10.83
CA SER A 129 6.16 0.72 10.46
C SER A 129 5.72 1.55 11.65
N ALA A 130 5.41 2.83 11.43
CA ALA A 130 4.86 3.70 12.46
C ALA A 130 3.35 3.44 12.65
N ALA A 131 2.76 3.99 13.69
CA ALA A 131 1.31 3.99 13.83
C ALA A 131 0.68 5.04 12.92
N MET A 132 -0.45 4.70 12.29
CA MET A 132 -1.29 5.68 11.60
C MET A 132 -1.82 6.73 12.56
N PRO A 133 -2.01 8.00 12.11
CA PRO A 133 -2.54 9.06 12.96
C PRO A 133 -3.90 8.68 13.56
N GLY A 134 -3.98 8.58 14.89
CA GLY A 134 -5.21 8.25 15.63
C GLY A 134 -5.49 6.76 15.84
N ALA A 135 -4.79 5.85 15.14
CA ALA A 135 -5.05 4.42 15.22
C ALA A 135 -4.89 3.84 16.64
N LEU A 136 -3.81 4.19 17.33
CA LEU A 136 -3.53 3.64 18.66
C LEU A 136 -4.60 4.06 19.68
N ASP A 137 -4.96 5.34 19.69
CA ASP A 137 -5.96 5.87 20.63
C ASP A 137 -7.34 5.27 20.35
N PHE A 138 -7.72 5.14 19.08
CA PHE A 138 -8.94 4.45 18.67
C PHE A 138 -8.98 3.01 19.19
N LEU A 139 -7.95 2.21 18.92
CA LEU A 139 -7.93 0.79 19.30
C LEU A 139 -7.86 0.59 20.82
N LYS A 140 -7.18 1.45 21.56
CA LYS A 140 -7.25 1.44 23.03
C LYS A 140 -8.67 1.69 23.53
N GLN A 141 -9.40 2.61 22.92
CA GLN A 141 -10.80 2.89 23.27
C GLN A 141 -11.74 1.73 22.88
N VAL A 142 -11.50 1.05 21.76
CA VAL A 142 -12.22 -0.18 21.38
C VAL A 142 -11.99 -1.28 22.41
N SER A 143 -10.73 -1.54 22.77
CA SER A 143 -10.35 -2.54 23.77
C SER A 143 -10.97 -2.24 25.15
N ALA A 144 -10.99 -0.97 25.58
CA ALA A 144 -11.59 -0.53 26.84
C ALA A 144 -13.12 -0.77 26.90
N ARG A 145 -13.78 -0.91 25.74
CA ARG A 145 -15.21 -1.26 25.64
C ARG A 145 -15.46 -2.78 25.68
N GLY A 146 -14.42 -3.59 25.81
CA GLY A 146 -14.49 -5.06 25.77
C GLY A 146 -14.83 -5.60 24.38
N VAL A 147 -14.48 -4.88 23.32
CA VAL A 147 -14.66 -5.33 21.94
C VAL A 147 -13.33 -5.94 21.44
N GLU A 148 -13.40 -7.15 20.89
CA GLU A 148 -12.22 -7.85 20.36
C GLU A 148 -11.76 -7.22 19.04
N ILE A 149 -10.45 -7.23 18.82
CA ILE A 149 -9.81 -6.58 17.68
C ILE A 149 -9.09 -7.64 16.86
N PHE A 150 -9.49 -7.80 15.58
CA PHE A 150 -8.84 -8.72 14.66
C PHE A 150 -8.13 -7.96 13.54
N TYR A 151 -6.84 -8.22 13.39
CA TYR A 151 -6.00 -7.70 12.30
C TYR A 151 -5.99 -8.70 11.15
N VAL A 152 -6.62 -8.37 10.02
CA VAL A 152 -6.73 -9.25 8.86
C VAL A 152 -5.98 -8.65 7.69
N SER A 153 -4.71 -9.02 7.52
CA SER A 153 -3.82 -8.40 6.53
C SER A 153 -3.41 -9.37 5.40
N ASN A 154 -3.10 -8.81 4.24
CA ASN A 154 -2.54 -9.52 3.11
C ASN A 154 -0.99 -9.60 3.14
N ARG A 155 -0.38 -9.44 4.31
CA ARG A 155 1.00 -9.88 4.56
C ARG A 155 1.06 -11.40 4.51
N TYR A 156 2.12 -11.96 3.90
CA TYR A 156 2.27 -13.42 3.75
C TYR A 156 2.65 -14.08 5.08
N LYS A 157 1.80 -14.98 5.57
CA LYS A 157 1.90 -15.53 6.92
C LYS A 157 3.21 -16.23 7.25
N PRO A 158 3.75 -17.14 6.42
CA PRO A 158 4.96 -17.89 6.76
C PRO A 158 6.12 -16.99 7.17
N ASP A 159 6.28 -15.85 6.50
CA ASP A 159 7.46 -15.00 6.67
C ASP A 159 7.19 -13.78 7.56
N ASN A 160 5.92 -13.40 7.77
CA ASN A 160 5.61 -12.08 8.32
C ASN A 160 4.79 -12.10 9.62
N LEU A 161 4.35 -13.27 10.12
CA LEU A 161 3.44 -13.29 11.27
C LEU A 161 4.09 -12.70 12.52
N ASP A 162 5.27 -13.19 12.88
CA ASP A 162 5.93 -12.78 14.12
C ASP A 162 6.39 -11.32 14.06
N VAL A 163 7.02 -10.93 12.97
CA VAL A 163 7.45 -9.53 12.79
C VAL A 163 6.27 -8.55 12.77
N THR A 164 5.11 -8.95 12.24
CA THR A 164 3.90 -8.13 12.28
C THR A 164 3.38 -7.98 13.71
N ILE A 165 3.31 -9.09 14.46
CA ILE A 165 2.91 -9.09 15.87
C ILE A 165 3.86 -8.22 16.70
N ASP A 166 5.15 -8.36 16.50
CA ASP A 166 6.17 -7.61 17.24
C ASP A 166 6.12 -6.11 16.93
N ASN A 167 5.86 -5.73 15.67
CA ASN A 167 5.66 -4.33 15.30
C ASN A 167 4.42 -3.74 15.99
N LEU A 168 3.28 -4.45 15.95
CA LEU A 168 2.05 -4.03 16.62
C LEU A 168 2.25 -3.91 18.14
N LYS A 169 2.92 -4.88 18.78
CA LYS A 169 3.25 -4.82 20.22
C LYS A 169 4.15 -3.65 20.56
N THR A 170 5.21 -3.42 19.78
CA THR A 170 6.15 -2.32 19.99
C THR A 170 5.45 -0.97 19.95
N LEU A 171 4.42 -0.83 19.11
CA LEU A 171 3.60 0.37 19.03
C LEU A 171 2.50 0.45 20.11
N GLY A 172 2.35 -0.61 20.92
CA GLY A 172 1.37 -0.66 22.01
C GLY A 172 -0.07 -0.96 21.55
N PHE A 173 -0.25 -1.57 20.38
CA PHE A 173 -1.57 -1.97 19.89
C PHE A 173 -2.14 -3.15 20.70
N PRO A 174 -3.41 -3.10 21.10
CA PRO A 174 -4.08 -4.21 21.78
C PRO A 174 -4.29 -5.41 20.85
N SER A 175 -4.50 -6.60 21.42
CA SER A 175 -4.77 -7.85 20.67
C SER A 175 -3.68 -8.21 19.65
N ALA A 176 -2.44 -7.79 19.89
CA ALA A 176 -1.31 -8.09 18.99
C ALA A 176 -0.74 -9.48 19.30
N ASP A 177 -1.47 -10.53 18.94
CA ASP A 177 -1.08 -11.92 19.19
C ASP A 177 -1.51 -12.85 18.03
N ARG A 178 -1.12 -14.14 18.13
CA ARG A 178 -1.35 -15.15 17.07
C ARG A 178 -2.83 -15.52 16.86
N ASN A 179 -3.71 -15.22 17.80
CA ASN A 179 -5.14 -15.50 17.68
C ASN A 179 -5.85 -14.37 16.93
N HIS A 180 -5.36 -13.14 17.06
CA HIS A 180 -5.99 -11.94 16.53
C HIS A 180 -5.35 -11.41 15.24
N VAL A 181 -4.11 -11.82 14.91
CA VAL A 181 -3.42 -11.45 13.67
C VAL A 181 -3.57 -12.55 12.63
N LEU A 182 -4.43 -12.32 11.64
CA LEU A 182 -4.75 -13.28 10.58
C LEU A 182 -4.16 -12.82 9.24
N LEU A 183 -3.01 -13.37 8.89
CA LEU A 183 -2.34 -13.10 7.61
C LEU A 183 -2.76 -14.11 6.54
N PHE A 184 -2.52 -13.78 5.25
CA PHE A 184 -2.85 -14.70 4.18
C PHE A 184 -1.81 -15.83 4.03
N THR A 185 -2.24 -16.97 3.49
CA THR A 185 -1.36 -18.12 3.19
C THR A 185 -1.35 -18.46 1.70
N LYS A 186 -2.50 -18.82 1.16
CA LYS A 186 -2.64 -19.26 -0.24
C LYS A 186 -3.43 -18.28 -1.10
N ASN A 187 -4.31 -17.50 -0.49
CA ASN A 187 -5.22 -16.62 -1.19
C ASN A 187 -5.33 -15.27 -0.46
N SER A 188 -5.09 -14.18 -1.17
CA SER A 188 -5.22 -12.81 -0.63
C SER A 188 -6.67 -12.34 -0.44
N ASP A 189 -7.67 -13.16 -0.82
CA ASP A 189 -9.06 -12.89 -0.48
C ASP A 189 -9.25 -12.93 1.04
N LYS A 190 -9.79 -11.85 1.60
CA LYS A 190 -10.04 -11.75 3.04
C LYS A 190 -11.35 -12.43 3.47
N MET A 191 -12.28 -12.70 2.56
CA MET A 191 -13.59 -13.29 2.86
C MET A 191 -13.54 -14.56 3.73
N PRO A 192 -12.66 -15.55 3.47
CA PRO A 192 -12.59 -16.75 4.32
C PRO A 192 -12.12 -16.46 5.75
N ARG A 193 -11.25 -15.41 5.92
CA ARG A 193 -10.77 -14.99 7.25
C ARG A 193 -11.86 -14.23 8.01
N PHE A 194 -12.64 -13.37 7.32
CA PHE A 194 -13.82 -12.73 7.90
C PHE A 194 -14.84 -13.76 8.36
N ALA A 195 -15.22 -14.70 7.50
CA ALA A 195 -16.16 -15.76 7.85
C ALA A 195 -15.70 -16.62 9.04
N LYS A 196 -14.39 -16.83 9.21
CA LYS A 196 -13.84 -17.51 10.37
C LYS A 196 -14.11 -16.74 11.68
N ILE A 197 -13.92 -15.42 11.67
CA ILE A 197 -14.16 -14.56 12.85
C ILE A 197 -15.66 -14.46 13.13
N GLU A 198 -16.50 -14.27 12.12
CA GLU A 198 -17.95 -14.13 12.21
C GLU A 198 -18.64 -15.39 12.78
N LYS A 199 -18.02 -16.56 12.65
CA LYS A 199 -18.54 -17.79 13.30
C LYS A 199 -18.60 -17.69 14.82
N SER A 200 -17.63 -17.02 15.43
CA SER A 200 -17.50 -16.91 16.88
C SER A 200 -17.80 -15.53 17.44
N HIS A 201 -17.81 -14.49 16.62
CA HIS A 201 -17.96 -13.10 17.02
C HIS A 201 -19.09 -12.40 16.27
N GLN A 202 -19.71 -11.41 16.93
CA GLN A 202 -20.55 -10.41 16.28
C GLN A 202 -19.66 -9.26 15.81
N VAL A 203 -19.31 -9.25 14.52
CA VAL A 203 -18.46 -8.20 13.93
C VAL A 203 -19.30 -6.95 13.70
N LEU A 204 -18.95 -5.86 14.37
CA LEU A 204 -19.65 -4.59 14.32
C LEU A 204 -19.11 -3.65 13.24
N LEU A 205 -17.77 -3.60 13.07
CA LEU A 205 -17.12 -2.72 12.10
C LEU A 205 -16.02 -3.46 11.33
N TYR A 206 -15.81 -2.97 10.10
CA TYR A 206 -14.66 -3.29 9.26
C TYR A 206 -13.93 -1.99 8.91
N LEU A 207 -12.62 -1.95 9.05
CA LEU A 207 -11.78 -0.81 8.72
C LEU A 207 -10.68 -1.23 7.73
N GLY A 208 -10.40 -0.42 6.73
CA GLY A 208 -9.36 -0.67 5.76
C GLY A 208 -9.16 0.49 4.80
N ASP A 209 -8.05 0.48 4.06
CA ASP A 209 -7.74 1.46 3.02
C ASP A 209 -8.11 0.98 1.62
N ASN A 210 -8.52 -0.29 1.51
CA ASN A 210 -8.83 -0.94 0.23
C ASN A 210 -10.20 -1.59 0.25
N ALA A 211 -10.93 -1.56 -0.86
CA ALA A 211 -12.25 -2.16 -0.95
C ALA A 211 -12.28 -3.68 -0.66
N GLY A 212 -11.12 -4.36 -0.76
CA GLY A 212 -10.98 -5.77 -0.37
C GLY A 212 -10.96 -6.02 1.14
N ASP A 213 -10.96 -4.97 1.95
CA ASP A 213 -10.98 -5.03 3.42
C ASP A 213 -12.39 -5.11 3.99
N PHE A 214 -13.38 -5.03 3.12
CA PHE A 214 -14.78 -5.14 3.46
C PHE A 214 -15.38 -6.45 2.94
N PRO A 215 -16.42 -7.01 3.58
CA PRO A 215 -17.04 -8.28 3.19
C PRO A 215 -17.94 -8.13 1.94
N LEU A 216 -17.40 -7.56 0.87
CA LEU A 216 -18.11 -7.20 -0.36
C LEU A 216 -17.82 -8.13 -1.55
N GLY A 217 -16.94 -9.14 -1.39
CA GLY A 217 -16.61 -10.07 -2.47
C GLY A 217 -15.97 -9.41 -3.70
N ILE A 218 -15.21 -8.34 -3.48
CA ILE A 218 -14.72 -7.45 -4.56
C ILE A 218 -13.49 -7.98 -5.31
N LYS A 219 -12.87 -9.04 -4.80
CA LYS A 219 -11.67 -9.61 -5.41
C LYS A 219 -11.97 -10.14 -6.83
N GLY A 220 -11.08 -9.80 -7.78
CA GLY A 220 -11.19 -10.23 -9.17
C GLY A 220 -12.25 -9.48 -9.99
N LYS A 221 -12.92 -8.49 -9.41
CA LYS A 221 -13.90 -7.66 -10.09
C LYS A 221 -13.22 -6.57 -10.93
N SER A 222 -13.80 -6.25 -12.07
CA SER A 222 -13.43 -5.12 -12.92
C SER A 222 -13.67 -3.78 -12.22
N LEU A 223 -13.11 -2.69 -12.73
CA LEU A 223 -13.34 -1.35 -12.18
C LEU A 223 -14.83 -1.00 -12.10
N ALA A 224 -15.60 -1.26 -13.16
CA ALA A 224 -17.03 -0.97 -13.19
C ALA A 224 -17.83 -1.80 -12.16
N GLU A 225 -17.53 -3.10 -12.05
CA GLU A 225 -18.15 -3.95 -11.03
C GLU A 225 -17.79 -3.49 -9.61
N ARG A 226 -16.54 -3.09 -9.37
CA ARG A 226 -16.08 -2.56 -8.08
C ARG A 226 -16.85 -1.29 -7.69
N GLN A 227 -16.96 -0.34 -8.63
CA GLN A 227 -17.74 0.89 -8.44
C GLN A 227 -19.19 0.58 -8.11
N HIS A 228 -19.83 -0.28 -8.92
CA HIS A 228 -21.22 -0.69 -8.70
C HIS A 228 -21.42 -1.33 -7.31
N ILE A 229 -20.52 -2.20 -6.86
CA ILE A 229 -20.58 -2.82 -5.53
C ILE A 229 -20.48 -1.74 -4.43
N ILE A 230 -19.57 -0.77 -4.56
CA ILE A 230 -19.45 0.33 -3.60
C ILE A 230 -20.72 1.18 -3.60
N ASP A 231 -21.25 1.57 -4.76
CA ASP A 231 -22.45 2.39 -4.87
C ASP A 231 -23.68 1.71 -4.25
N THR A 232 -23.84 0.40 -4.46
CA THR A 232 -24.93 -0.38 -3.86
C THR A 232 -24.78 -0.55 -2.34
N SER A 233 -23.57 -0.43 -1.82
CA SER A 233 -23.23 -0.51 -0.39
C SER A 233 -23.05 0.86 0.26
N ALA A 234 -23.41 1.95 -0.41
CA ALA A 234 -23.09 3.32 0.02
C ALA A 234 -23.53 3.65 1.47
N LYS A 235 -24.65 3.07 1.93
CA LYS A 235 -25.19 3.28 3.28
C LYS A 235 -24.33 2.64 4.39
N ASP A 236 -23.51 1.65 4.05
CA ASP A 236 -22.65 0.97 5.02
C ASP A 236 -21.35 1.74 5.29
N PHE A 237 -20.94 2.60 4.35
CA PHE A 237 -19.74 3.43 4.51
C PHE A 237 -20.02 4.58 5.50
N GLY A 238 -19.10 4.73 6.46
CA GLY A 238 -19.27 5.64 7.60
C GLY A 238 -20.13 5.06 8.73
N THR A 239 -20.68 3.84 8.56
CA THR A 239 -21.47 3.17 9.60
C THR A 239 -20.86 1.83 9.99
N ARG A 240 -20.81 0.87 9.08
CA ARG A 240 -20.22 -0.46 9.26
C ARG A 240 -18.84 -0.56 8.63
N PHE A 241 -18.62 0.15 7.53
CA PHE A 241 -17.40 0.17 6.75
C PHE A 241 -16.71 1.52 6.86
N ILE A 242 -15.47 1.53 7.33
CA ILE A 242 -14.68 2.74 7.55
C ILE A 242 -13.44 2.69 6.65
N VAL A 243 -13.36 3.63 5.72
CA VAL A 243 -12.25 3.71 4.76
C VAL A 243 -11.18 4.67 5.27
N LEU A 244 -9.92 4.22 5.25
CA LEU A 244 -8.74 5.05 5.45
C LEU A 244 -8.21 5.51 4.08
N PRO A 245 -7.64 6.71 3.97
CA PRO A 245 -7.17 7.22 2.67
C PRO A 245 -5.84 6.57 2.25
N ASN A 246 -5.80 5.96 1.07
CA ASN A 246 -4.56 5.47 0.43
C ASN A 246 -4.61 5.71 -1.09
N PRO A 247 -4.02 6.81 -1.60
CA PRO A 247 -3.89 7.05 -3.03
C PRO A 247 -2.70 6.35 -3.68
N ALA A 248 -1.78 5.76 -2.90
CA ALA A 248 -0.51 5.28 -3.43
C ALA A 248 -0.64 3.91 -4.11
N TYR A 249 -1.41 2.99 -3.54
CA TYR A 249 -1.56 1.64 -4.08
C TYR A 249 -2.88 0.99 -3.64
N GLY A 250 -3.20 -0.17 -4.23
CA GLY A 250 -4.37 -0.95 -3.85
C GLY A 250 -4.79 -1.93 -4.94
N SER A 251 -5.78 -2.76 -4.65
CA SER A 251 -6.32 -3.71 -5.62
C SER A 251 -7.05 -3.04 -6.80
N TRP A 252 -7.34 -1.74 -6.70
CA TRP A 252 -7.88 -0.94 -7.79
C TRP A 252 -6.93 -0.85 -8.99
N VAL A 253 -5.61 -0.85 -8.75
CA VAL A 253 -4.60 -0.85 -9.81
C VAL A 253 -4.70 -2.12 -10.65
N SER A 254 -4.77 -3.29 -10.00
CA SER A 254 -4.92 -4.57 -10.72
C SER A 254 -6.30 -4.76 -11.34
N ALA A 255 -7.28 -3.93 -11.01
CA ALA A 255 -8.58 -3.91 -11.65
C ALA A 255 -8.62 -3.08 -12.94
N MET A 256 -7.61 -2.23 -13.20
CA MET A 256 -7.44 -1.54 -14.49
C MET A 256 -7.15 -2.52 -15.64
N ASP A 257 -6.41 -3.59 -15.33
CA ASP A 257 -6.14 -4.72 -16.23
C ASP A 257 -5.96 -5.99 -15.38
N THR A 258 -6.67 -7.06 -15.74
CA THR A 258 -6.64 -8.34 -14.99
C THR A 258 -5.23 -8.97 -14.92
N HIS A 259 -4.37 -8.60 -15.85
CA HIS A 259 -2.97 -9.05 -15.90
C HIS A 259 -1.97 -7.98 -15.46
N TYR A 260 -2.42 -6.83 -14.94
CA TYR A 260 -1.57 -5.67 -14.64
C TYR A 260 -0.27 -6.05 -13.94
N MET A 261 -0.32 -6.86 -12.89
CA MET A 261 0.86 -7.27 -12.13
C MET A 261 1.81 -8.22 -12.89
N LYS A 262 1.37 -8.79 -14.01
CA LYS A 262 2.17 -9.65 -14.90
C LYS A 262 2.70 -8.90 -16.11
N LEU A 263 2.18 -7.70 -16.39
CA LEU A 263 2.62 -6.89 -17.51
C LEU A 263 4.07 -6.42 -17.31
N PRO A 264 4.86 -6.29 -18.41
CA PRO A 264 6.10 -5.54 -18.38
C PRO A 264 5.86 -4.10 -17.89
N VAL A 265 6.87 -3.46 -17.28
CA VAL A 265 6.73 -2.11 -16.70
C VAL A 265 6.30 -1.06 -17.73
N GLU A 266 6.77 -1.19 -18.98
CA GLU A 266 6.40 -0.32 -20.10
C GLU A 266 4.87 -0.38 -20.35
N LYS A 267 4.32 -1.59 -20.36
CA LYS A 267 2.89 -1.82 -20.57
C LYS A 267 2.04 -1.33 -19.40
N ARG A 268 2.53 -1.41 -18.17
CA ARG A 268 1.85 -0.80 -17.01
C ARG A 268 1.75 0.70 -17.15
N ASN A 269 2.82 1.38 -17.61
CA ASN A 269 2.79 2.81 -17.90
C ASN A 269 1.73 3.16 -18.96
N GLU A 270 1.59 2.37 -20.02
CA GLU A 270 0.57 2.57 -21.04
C GLU A 270 -0.84 2.42 -20.45
N VAL A 271 -1.07 1.39 -19.62
CA VAL A 271 -2.36 1.19 -18.93
C VAL A 271 -2.71 2.39 -18.06
N ASN A 272 -1.77 2.85 -17.21
CA ASN A 272 -1.99 4.00 -16.34
C ASN A 272 -2.38 5.25 -17.13
N ARG A 273 -1.63 5.57 -18.19
CA ARG A 273 -1.92 6.73 -19.05
C ARG A 273 -3.29 6.67 -19.71
N LYS A 274 -3.69 5.49 -20.17
CA LYS A 274 -5.03 5.27 -20.75
C LYS A 274 -6.16 5.65 -19.79
N TYR A 275 -5.99 5.37 -18.50
CA TYR A 275 -7.00 5.71 -17.49
C TYR A 275 -6.96 7.16 -17.01
N LEU A 276 -5.88 7.87 -17.25
CA LEU A 276 -5.80 9.33 -17.00
C LEU A 276 -6.53 10.16 -18.08
N THR A 277 -6.74 9.60 -19.27
CA THR A 277 -7.30 10.34 -20.43
C THR A 277 -8.69 9.84 -20.84
N LYS A 278 -9.24 8.86 -20.18
CA LYS A 278 -10.62 8.39 -20.30
C LYS A 278 -11.54 9.20 -19.41
#